data_97d4db9b986e3ba0abb4d8469e905eba
#
_entry.id   97d4db9b986e3ba0abb4d8469e905eba
#
_cell.length_a   1.000
_cell.length_b   1.000
_cell.length_c   1.000
_cell.angle_alpha   90.00
_cell.angle_beta   90.00
_cell.angle_gamma   90.00
#
_symmetry.space_group_name_H-M   'P 1'
#
loop_
_entity.id
_entity.type
_entity.pdbx_description
1 polymer ?
#
loop_
_entity_poly.entity_id
_entity_poly.type
_entity_poly.pdbx_seq_one_letter_code
_entity_poly.pdbx_strand_id
1 'polypeptide(L)'
;EGSIYDPNMHVKTLFSYDKSKQFEAFDITLTALHQQQSTAHQKGVSEHIHVLEGRLGIFTKGQWHIIEAGQQWVFDADQPHRYEDKVGKTRFLTIIHYPNASKNEN
;
A
#
# COMPACT_ATOMS: atom_id res chain seq x y z
N GLU A 1 13.34 -6.41 0.56
CA GLU A 1 12.92 -6.65 0.52
C GLU A 1 12.22 -7.65 0.84
N GLY A 2 11.53 -8.10 0.40
CA GLY A 2 10.79 -9.27 0.65
C GLY A 2 11.43 -10.30 1.52
N SER A 3 12.51 -9.93 2.09
CA SER A 3 13.21 -10.85 2.97
C SER A 3 12.44 -11.10 4.26
N ILE A 4 11.52 -10.23 4.61
CA ILE A 4 10.77 -10.40 5.84
C ILE A 4 9.52 -11.20 5.52
N TYR A 5 9.43 -12.35 6.13
CA TYR A 5 8.27 -13.20 6.00
C TYR A 5 7.32 -12.96 7.17
N ASP A 6 6.07 -12.70 6.87
CA ASP A 6 5.04 -12.58 7.89
C ASP A 6 3.87 -13.47 7.49
N PRO A 7 3.50 -14.44 8.34
CA PRO A 7 2.42 -15.36 8.00
C PRO A 7 1.06 -14.69 7.86
N ASN A 8 0.94 -13.46 8.36
CA ASN A 8 -0.33 -12.73 8.29
C ASN A 8 -0.34 -11.65 7.22
N MET A 9 0.63 -11.67 6.32
CA MET A 9 0.68 -10.75 5.20
C MET A 9 1.16 -11.48 3.96
N HIS A 10 0.31 -11.50 2.94
CA HIS A 10 0.65 -12.10 1.65
C HIS A 10 0.64 -11.02 0.59
N VAL A 11 1.73 -10.94 -0.16
CA VAL A 11 1.87 -9.93 -1.21
C VAL A 11 2.08 -10.63 -2.53
N LYS A 12 1.20 -10.33 -3.49
CA LYS A 12 1.35 -10.81 -4.86
C LYS A 12 1.64 -9.61 -5.74
N THR A 13 2.74 -9.65 -6.47
CA THR A 13 3.06 -8.60 -7.41
C THR A 13 2.20 -8.75 -8.65
N LEU A 14 1.44 -7.72 -8.97
CA LEU A 14 0.63 -7.69 -10.18
C LEU A 14 1.44 -7.10 -11.33
N PHE A 15 2.09 -5.98 -11.07
CA PHE A 15 2.96 -5.33 -12.04
C PHE A 15 4.21 -4.87 -11.31
N SER A 16 5.37 -5.36 -11.77
CA SER A 16 6.64 -4.94 -11.22
C SER A 16 6.94 -3.51 -11.64
N TYR A 17 7.74 -2.82 -10.85
CA TYR A 17 8.12 -1.45 -11.18
C TYR A 17 8.79 -1.42 -12.55
N ASP A 18 8.36 -0.46 -13.35
CA ASP A 18 8.90 -0.20 -14.68
C ASP A 18 9.18 1.29 -14.74
N LYS A 19 10.43 1.63 -14.97
CA LYS A 19 10.86 3.01 -14.96
C LYS A 19 10.10 3.86 -15.98
N SER A 20 9.77 3.28 -17.13
CA SER A 20 9.06 4.02 -18.16
C SER A 20 7.59 4.22 -17.80
N LYS A 21 7.01 3.33 -17.00
CA LYS A 21 5.60 3.42 -16.59
C LYS A 21 5.45 4.12 -15.25
N GLN A 22 6.49 4.07 -14.42
CA GLN A 22 6.56 4.78 -13.13
C GLN A 22 5.55 4.33 -12.11
N PHE A 23 5.18 3.05 -12.12
CA PHE A 23 4.33 2.50 -11.07
C PHE A 23 4.63 1.02 -10.86
N GLU A 24 4.16 0.52 -9.74
CA GLU A 24 4.10 -0.91 -9.46
C GLU A 24 2.77 -1.19 -8.78
N ALA A 25 2.33 -2.44 -8.83
CA ALA A 25 1.02 -2.78 -8.29
C ALA A 25 1.06 -4.12 -7.59
N PHE A 26 0.33 -4.21 -6.49
CA PHE A 26 0.31 -5.39 -5.64
C PHE A 26 -1.10 -5.75 -5.23
N ASP A 27 -1.30 -7.05 -5.00
CA ASP A 27 -2.51 -7.60 -4.39
C ASP A 27 -2.08 -8.09 -3.02
N ILE A 28 -2.60 -7.48 -1.96
CA ILE A 28 -2.16 -7.73 -0.60
C ILE A 28 -3.30 -8.27 0.23
N THR A 29 -3.03 -9.33 0.98
CA THR A 29 -3.98 -9.89 1.94
C THR A 29 -3.35 -9.84 3.33
N LEU A 30 -4.07 -9.24 4.25
CA LEU A 30 -3.71 -9.21 5.66
C LEU A 30 -4.71 -10.06 6.44
N THR A 31 -4.20 -10.82 7.43
CA THR A 31 -5.05 -11.67 8.25
C THR A 31 -4.76 -11.43 9.73
N ALA A 32 -5.64 -11.96 10.57
CA ALA A 32 -5.45 -11.98 12.03
C ALA A 32 -5.22 -10.60 12.63
N LEU A 33 -5.87 -9.59 12.07
CA LEU A 33 -5.76 -8.20 12.54
C LEU A 33 -4.34 -7.65 12.43
N HIS A 34 -3.56 -8.17 11.50
CA HIS A 34 -2.17 -7.77 11.32
C HIS A 34 -2.06 -6.27 11.01
N GLN A 35 -1.09 -5.64 11.63
CA GLN A 35 -0.73 -4.26 11.31
C GLN A 35 0.66 -4.24 10.70
N GLN A 36 0.78 -3.61 9.54
CA GLN A 36 2.03 -3.54 8.80
C GLN A 36 2.49 -2.09 8.75
N GLN A 37 3.70 -1.85 9.23
CA GLN A 37 4.29 -0.52 9.14
C GLN A 37 5.13 -0.41 7.88
N SER A 38 5.00 0.71 7.19
CA SER A 38 5.77 0.98 5.98
C SER A 38 6.54 2.26 6.15
N THR A 39 7.78 2.26 5.64
CA THR A 39 8.59 3.46 5.64
C THR A 39 8.11 4.40 4.53
N ALA A 40 8.53 5.66 4.64
CA ALA A 40 8.18 6.65 3.64
C ALA A 40 8.84 6.32 2.30
N HIS A 41 8.11 6.52 1.24
CA HIS A 41 8.67 6.53 -0.11
C HIS A 41 9.27 7.90 -0.42
N GLN A 42 9.81 8.04 -1.61
CA GLN A 42 10.34 9.33 -2.05
C GLN A 42 9.24 10.36 -2.15
N LYS A 43 9.63 11.62 -2.11
CA LYS A 43 8.68 12.71 -2.19
C LYS A 43 7.86 12.63 -3.47
N GLY A 44 6.56 12.84 -3.33
CA GLY A 44 5.65 12.83 -4.46
C GLY A 44 5.06 11.47 -4.80
N VAL A 45 5.53 10.41 -4.12
CA VAL A 45 4.98 9.09 -4.36
C VAL A 45 3.59 9.00 -3.74
N SER A 46 2.66 8.41 -4.49
CA SER A 46 1.29 8.22 -4.01
C SER A 46 0.92 6.75 -4.08
N GLU A 47 -0.04 6.35 -3.25
CA GLU A 47 -0.62 5.02 -3.29
C GLU A 47 -2.11 5.11 -3.57
N HIS A 48 -2.55 4.25 -4.49
CA HIS A 48 -3.95 4.16 -4.90
C HIS A 48 -4.46 2.81 -4.42
N ILE A 49 -5.38 2.84 -3.47
CA ILE A 49 -5.86 1.65 -2.79
C ILE A 49 -7.29 1.34 -3.25
N HIS A 50 -7.55 0.07 -3.51
CA HIS A 50 -8.91 -0.43 -3.73
C HIS A 50 -9.12 -1.66 -2.86
N VAL A 51 -10.07 -1.60 -1.93
CA VAL A 51 -10.33 -2.71 -1.02
C VAL A 51 -11.31 -3.67 -1.66
N LEU A 52 -10.90 -4.93 -1.78
CA LEU A 52 -11.71 -5.97 -2.39
C LEU A 52 -12.55 -6.72 -1.35
N GLU A 53 -11.99 -6.89 -0.14
CA GLU A 53 -12.62 -7.69 0.89
C GLU A 53 -12.20 -7.16 2.25
N GLY A 54 -13.12 -7.14 3.21
CA GLY A 54 -12.80 -6.78 4.57
C GLY A 54 -12.88 -5.29 4.85
N ARG A 55 -12.01 -4.82 5.71
CA ARG A 55 -11.97 -3.42 6.12
C ARG A 55 -10.52 -3.07 6.43
N LEU A 56 -10.01 -2.08 5.71
CA LEU A 56 -8.61 -1.68 5.81
C LEU A 56 -8.49 -0.38 6.58
N GLY A 57 -7.64 -0.37 7.61
CA GLY A 57 -7.25 0.86 8.26
C GLY A 57 -5.93 1.32 7.69
N ILE A 58 -5.80 2.60 7.40
CA ILE A 58 -4.55 3.20 6.98
C ILE A 58 -4.25 4.37 7.90
N PHE A 59 -3.09 4.30 8.55
CA PHE A 59 -2.64 5.39 9.42
C PHE A 59 -1.62 6.23 8.65
N THR A 60 -1.92 7.50 8.49
CA THR A 60 -1.01 8.44 7.83
C THR A 60 -1.30 9.85 8.33
N LYS A 61 -0.25 10.65 8.46
CA LYS A 61 -0.37 12.05 8.91
C LYS A 61 -1.14 12.15 10.21
N GLY A 62 -0.87 11.22 11.13
CA GLY A 62 -1.43 11.27 12.47
C GLY A 62 -2.86 10.80 12.61
N GLN A 63 -3.46 10.23 11.57
CA GLN A 63 -4.87 9.82 11.61
C GLN A 63 -5.07 8.45 10.99
N TRP A 64 -6.05 7.73 11.53
CA TRP A 64 -6.53 6.50 10.92
C TRP A 64 -7.65 6.81 9.95
N HIS A 65 -7.58 6.16 8.78
CA HIS A 65 -8.62 6.24 7.75
C HIS A 65 -9.12 4.83 7.51
N ILE A 66 -10.42 4.66 7.43
CA ILE A 66 -11.03 3.36 7.23
C ILE A 66 -11.58 3.27 5.82
N ILE A 67 -11.17 2.23 5.09
CA ILE A 67 -11.63 1.99 3.73
C ILE A 67 -12.35 0.65 3.73
N GLU A 68 -13.63 0.66 3.36
CA GLU A 68 -14.46 -0.54 3.35
C GLU A 68 -14.32 -1.27 2.03
N ALA A 69 -14.72 -2.55 2.04
CA ALA A 69 -14.74 -3.31 0.80
C ALA A 69 -15.53 -2.57 -0.27
N GLY A 70 -14.97 -2.49 -1.47
CA GLY A 70 -15.57 -1.78 -2.59
C GLY A 70 -15.21 -0.32 -2.69
N GLN A 71 -14.50 0.22 -1.71
CA GLN A 71 -14.11 1.62 -1.71
C GLN A 71 -12.66 1.79 -2.15
N GLN A 72 -12.33 2.99 -2.61
CA GLN A 72 -10.99 3.36 -3.04
C GLN A 72 -10.53 4.60 -2.28
N TRP A 73 -9.21 4.73 -2.19
CA TRP A 73 -8.60 5.89 -1.56
C TRP A 73 -7.21 6.11 -2.10
N VAL A 74 -6.82 7.38 -2.20
CA VAL A 74 -5.48 7.76 -2.66
C VAL A 74 -4.85 8.59 -1.56
N PHE A 75 -3.59 8.28 -1.23
CA PHE A 75 -2.89 9.08 -0.23
C PHE A 75 -1.43 9.26 -0.62
N ASP A 76 -0.83 10.29 -0.05
CA ASP A 76 0.60 10.56 -0.23
C ASP A 76 1.38 9.54 0.60
N ALA A 77 2.27 8.81 -0.05
CA ALA A 77 3.04 7.77 0.60
C ALA A 77 4.47 8.19 0.90
N ASP A 78 4.74 9.48 0.88
CA ASP A 78 6.05 10.02 1.16
C ASP A 78 6.26 10.30 2.64
N GLN A 79 5.44 9.71 3.49
CA GLN A 79 5.57 9.73 4.94
C GLN A 79 5.37 8.32 5.47
N PRO A 80 5.88 8.01 6.66
CA PRO A 80 5.63 6.69 7.24
C PRO A 80 4.14 6.46 7.40
N HIS A 81 3.71 5.25 7.11
CA HIS A 81 2.29 4.92 7.17
C HIS A 81 2.12 3.47 7.62
N ARG A 82 0.92 3.10 8.02
CA ARG A 82 0.60 1.76 8.49
C ARG A 82 -0.67 1.27 7.84
N TYR A 83 -0.73 -0.04 7.66
CA TYR A 83 -1.93 -0.73 7.19
C TYR A 83 -2.39 -1.66 8.29
N GLU A 84 -3.70 -1.81 8.44
CA GLU A 84 -4.22 -2.72 9.45
C GLU A 84 -5.46 -3.43 8.95
N ASP A 85 -5.49 -4.77 9.14
CA ASP A 85 -6.69 -5.57 8.94
C ASP A 85 -7.60 -5.34 10.13
N LYS A 86 -8.80 -4.82 9.89
CA LYS A 86 -9.70 -4.46 10.98
C LYS A 86 -10.73 -5.53 11.29
N VAL A 87 -10.79 -6.62 10.50
CA VAL A 87 -11.88 -7.61 10.65
C VAL A 87 -11.42 -9.08 10.67
N GLY A 88 -10.13 -9.34 10.51
CA GLY A 88 -9.62 -10.71 10.52
C GLY A 88 -9.11 -11.18 9.18
N LYS A 89 -9.58 -10.60 8.09
CA LYS A 89 -9.06 -10.83 6.75
C LYS A 89 -9.44 -9.64 5.88
N THR A 90 -8.44 -9.02 5.29
CA THR A 90 -8.64 -7.85 4.42
C THR A 90 -7.75 -8.01 3.21
N ARG A 91 -8.34 -7.87 2.02
CA ARG A 91 -7.61 -7.96 0.76
C ARG A 91 -7.79 -6.67 -0.01
N PHE A 92 -6.69 -6.14 -0.50
CA PHE A 92 -6.74 -4.88 -1.24
C PHE A 92 -5.68 -4.85 -2.32
N LEU A 93 -5.96 -4.05 -3.35
CA LEU A 93 -5.00 -3.74 -4.40
C LEU A 93 -4.39 -2.40 -4.08
N THR A 94 -3.09 -2.27 -4.36
CA THR A 94 -2.43 -0.98 -4.24
C THR A 94 -1.58 -0.73 -5.47
N ILE A 95 -1.67 0.48 -6.00
CA ILE A 95 -0.81 0.96 -7.07
C ILE A 95 0.04 2.06 -6.47
N ILE A 96 1.36 1.90 -6.57
CA ILE A 96 2.31 2.88 -6.07
C ILE A 96 2.86 3.62 -7.27
N HIS A 97 2.65 4.92 -7.31
CA HIS A 97 3.02 5.76 -8.45
C HIS A 97 4.18 6.67 -8.09
N TYR A 98 5.19 6.69 -8.95
CA TYR A 98 6.44 7.43 -8.76
C TYR A 98 6.56 8.52 -9.82
N PRO A 99 5.89 9.67 -9.61
CA PRO A 99 5.70 10.64 -10.69
C PRO A 99 6.98 11.28 -11.22
N ASN A 100 8.01 11.37 -10.40
CA ASN A 100 9.22 12.09 -10.78
C ASN A 100 10.44 11.21 -10.84
N ALA A 101 10.25 9.90 -10.93
CA ALA A 101 11.37 8.97 -10.86
C ALA A 101 12.42 9.26 -11.92
N SER A 102 12.02 9.49 -13.17
CA SER A 102 12.97 9.70 -14.25
C SER A 102 13.62 11.08 -14.18
N LYS A 103 12.92 12.06 -13.62
CA LYS A 103 13.49 13.42 -13.51
C LYS A 103 14.58 13.49 -12.47
N ASN A 104 14.54 12.63 -11.49
CA ASN A 104 15.50 12.65 -10.40
C ASN A 104 16.85 12.09 -10.79
N GLU A 105 17.00 11.68 -12.01
CA GLU A 105 18.24 11.12 -12.49
C GLU A 105 19.23 12.15 -13.00
N ASN A 106 18.81 13.35 -13.07
CA ASN A 106 19.69 14.40 -13.61
C ASN A 106 20.64 14.94 -12.58
#